data_500ed6b1259ffdbdaf876c58ae4e1389
#
_entry.id   500ed6b1259ffdbdaf876c58ae4e1389
#
_cell.length_a   1.000
_cell.length_b   1.000
_cell.length_c   1.000
_cell.angle_alpha   90.00
_cell.angle_beta   90.00
_cell.angle_gamma   90.00
#
_symmetry.space_group_name_H-M   'P 1'
#
loop_
_entity.id
_entity.type
_entity.pdbx_description
1 polymer ?
#
loop_
_entity_poly.entity_id
_entity_poly.type
_entity_poly.pdbx_seq_one_letter_code
_entity_poly.pdbx_strand_id
1 'polypeptide(L)'
;MSKREGYINWDEYFMGIALLSKERSKDPNTQVGACIVSADNRILSIGYNGAPNGFNDDVFPWDREGNPLDTKYLYVVHAERNAVLNYRGSRKELENAKIYVDLFPCNECAKAIIQAGIKTVVYAENKYDGTPSVEASKRLMNAAGVRYYQYQPSGREIKINL
;
A
#
# COMPACT_ATOMS: atom_id res chain seq x y z
N MET A 1 -1.46 29.80 26.64
CA MET A 1 -1.03 28.38 26.50
C MET A 1 -0.64 28.15 25.02
N SER A 2 0.53 27.61 24.74
CA SER A 2 0.96 27.29 23.36
C SER A 2 0.42 25.93 22.90
N LYS A 3 0.40 25.67 21.58
CA LYS A 3 0.03 24.37 21.05
C LYS A 3 1.03 23.29 21.52
N ARG A 4 0.60 22.03 21.56
CA ARG A 4 1.49 20.88 21.80
C ARG A 4 2.58 20.85 20.72
N GLU A 5 3.81 20.68 21.12
CA GLU A 5 4.94 20.45 20.23
C GLU A 5 5.23 18.93 20.07
N GLY A 6 6.00 18.57 19.04
CA GLY A 6 6.41 17.19 18.82
C GLY A 6 5.29 16.25 18.34
N TYR A 7 4.19 16.75 17.82
CA TYR A 7 3.21 15.91 17.15
C TYR A 7 3.74 15.40 15.80
N ILE A 8 3.25 14.25 15.37
CA ILE A 8 3.66 13.64 14.09
C ILE A 8 3.16 14.47 12.90
N ASN A 9 3.91 14.49 11.82
CA ASN A 9 3.47 15.12 10.57
C ASN A 9 2.53 14.20 9.77
N TRP A 10 1.98 14.70 8.67
CA TRP A 10 1.02 13.96 7.86
C TRP A 10 1.61 12.71 7.23
N ASP A 11 2.84 12.75 6.73
CA ASP A 11 3.50 11.59 6.13
C ASP A 11 3.80 10.52 7.19
N GLU A 12 4.27 10.91 8.38
CA GLU A 12 4.43 10.00 9.52
C GLU A 12 3.09 9.35 9.92
N TYR A 13 2.03 10.14 9.97
CA TYR A 13 0.70 9.64 10.33
C TYR A 13 0.19 8.62 9.32
N PHE A 14 0.17 8.95 8.04
CA PHE A 14 -0.37 8.08 7.00
C PHE A 14 0.51 6.87 6.71
N MET A 15 1.83 7.01 6.75
CA MET A 15 2.72 5.86 6.67
C MET A 15 2.56 4.97 7.92
N GLY A 16 2.37 5.56 9.09
CA GLY A 16 2.06 4.83 10.32
C GLY A 16 0.78 4.01 10.22
N ILE A 17 -0.26 4.53 9.58
CA ILE A 17 -1.51 3.80 9.31
C ILE A 17 -1.26 2.63 8.33
N ALA A 18 -0.47 2.83 7.28
CA ALA A 18 -0.10 1.75 6.37
C ALA A 18 0.69 0.65 7.10
N LEU A 19 1.66 1.03 7.94
CA LEU A 19 2.44 0.10 8.75
C LEU A 19 1.59 -0.65 9.78
N LEU A 20 0.62 0.00 10.41
CA LEU A 20 -0.32 -0.66 11.31
C LEU A 20 -1.22 -1.65 10.54
N SER A 21 -1.67 -1.26 9.35
CA SER A 21 -2.53 -2.10 8.51
C SER A 21 -1.87 -3.41 8.10
N LYS A 22 -0.56 -3.40 7.82
CA LYS A 22 0.15 -4.63 7.44
C LYS A 22 0.18 -5.70 8.55
N GLU A 23 0.04 -5.29 9.81
CA GLU A 23 -0.05 -6.24 10.95
C GLU A 23 -1.30 -7.13 10.88
N ARG A 24 -2.26 -6.80 10.01
CA ARG A 24 -3.40 -7.65 9.70
C ARG A 24 -3.11 -8.71 8.65
N SER A 25 -2.02 -8.62 7.90
CA SER A 25 -1.67 -9.61 6.88
C SER A 25 -1.32 -10.96 7.51
N LYS A 26 -1.90 -12.02 6.98
CA LYS A 26 -1.62 -13.41 7.38
C LYS A 26 -0.54 -14.07 6.53
N ASP A 27 0.04 -13.35 5.56
CA ASP A 27 1.14 -13.86 4.74
C ASP A 27 2.37 -14.12 5.63
N PRO A 28 2.86 -15.36 5.72
CA PRO A 28 3.98 -15.68 6.60
C PRO A 28 5.32 -15.10 6.13
N ASN A 29 5.40 -14.63 4.88
CA ASN A 29 6.67 -14.21 4.28
C ASN A 29 6.80 -12.69 4.15
N THR A 30 5.75 -12.02 3.65
CA THR A 30 5.81 -10.59 3.36
C THR A 30 4.47 -9.94 3.70
N GLN A 31 4.47 -9.07 4.68
CA GLN A 31 3.30 -8.30 5.07
C GLN A 31 3.44 -6.89 4.49
N VAL A 32 2.42 -6.42 3.81
CA VAL A 32 2.36 -5.11 3.17
C VAL A 32 1.07 -4.40 3.57
N GLY A 33 1.16 -3.12 3.85
CA GLY A 33 0.02 -2.27 4.17
C GLY A 33 -0.05 -1.04 3.27
N ALA A 34 -1.26 -0.56 3.02
CA ALA A 34 -1.51 0.62 2.22
C ALA A 34 -2.59 1.50 2.83
N CYS A 35 -2.46 2.81 2.67
CA CYS A 35 -3.42 3.82 3.12
C CYS A 35 -3.66 4.84 2.01
N ILE A 36 -4.90 4.96 1.56
CA ILE A 36 -5.31 5.97 0.58
C ILE A 36 -5.85 7.20 1.30
N VAL A 37 -5.36 8.36 0.92
CA VAL A 37 -5.66 9.65 1.55
C VAL A 37 -6.12 10.64 0.50
N SER A 38 -7.20 11.37 0.78
CA SER A 38 -7.69 12.43 -0.09
C SER A 38 -6.70 13.60 -0.17
N ALA A 39 -6.89 14.47 -1.17
CA ALA A 39 -6.07 15.67 -1.32
C ALA A 39 -6.12 16.62 -0.11
N ASP A 40 -7.18 16.56 0.69
CA ASP A 40 -7.39 17.35 1.92
C ASP A 40 -7.09 16.54 3.21
N ASN A 41 -6.23 15.51 3.12
CA ASN A 41 -5.70 14.74 4.25
C ASN A 41 -6.75 13.93 5.04
N ARG A 42 -7.78 13.41 4.39
CA ARG A 42 -8.70 12.45 4.99
C ARG A 42 -8.35 11.03 4.56
N ILE A 43 -8.30 10.10 5.51
CA ILE A 43 -8.13 8.68 5.19
C ILE A 43 -9.40 8.19 4.47
N LEU A 44 -9.24 7.73 3.24
CA LEU A 44 -10.33 7.20 2.42
C LEU A 44 -10.46 5.69 2.53
N SER A 45 -9.34 4.99 2.55
CA SER A 45 -9.31 3.53 2.60
C SER A 45 -7.97 3.01 3.07
N ILE A 46 -7.98 1.79 3.57
CA ILE A 46 -6.78 1.02 3.92
C ILE A 46 -6.83 -0.35 3.23
N GLY A 47 -5.66 -0.96 3.09
CA GLY A 47 -5.53 -2.32 2.61
C GLY A 47 -4.29 -3.00 3.17
N TYR A 48 -4.31 -4.31 3.18
CA TYR A 48 -3.16 -5.17 3.46
C TYR A 48 -3.23 -6.38 2.53
N ASN A 49 -2.11 -7.03 2.28
CA ASN A 49 -2.10 -8.18 1.38
C ASN A 49 -2.70 -9.43 2.05
N GLY A 50 -3.40 -10.24 1.26
CA GLY A 50 -4.07 -11.43 1.79
C GLY A 50 -4.79 -12.24 0.73
N ALA A 51 -5.42 -13.33 1.17
CA ALA A 51 -6.29 -14.14 0.35
C ALA A 51 -7.52 -13.35 -0.11
N PRO A 52 -8.08 -13.65 -1.28
CA PRO A 52 -9.36 -13.09 -1.70
C PRO A 52 -10.48 -13.43 -0.71
N ASN A 53 -11.47 -12.55 -0.61
CA ASN A 53 -12.63 -12.80 0.25
C ASN A 53 -13.32 -14.12 -0.10
N GLY A 54 -13.59 -14.93 0.91
CA GLY A 54 -14.21 -16.25 0.75
C GLY A 54 -13.21 -17.40 0.57
N PHE A 55 -11.93 -17.11 0.35
CA PHE A 55 -10.89 -18.14 0.39
C PHE A 55 -10.47 -18.36 1.85
N ASN A 56 -10.53 -19.61 2.32
CA ASN A 56 -10.11 -19.94 3.68
C ASN A 56 -8.59 -19.80 3.81
N ASP A 57 -8.14 -18.95 4.74
CA ASP A 57 -6.71 -18.69 4.99
C ASP A 57 -5.91 -19.93 5.39
N ASP A 58 -6.57 -20.91 6.05
CA ASP A 58 -5.91 -22.14 6.52
C ASP A 58 -5.54 -23.10 5.40
N VAL A 59 -6.19 -22.97 4.24
CA VAL A 59 -5.92 -23.79 3.03
C VAL A 59 -5.40 -22.99 1.87
N PHE A 60 -5.16 -21.68 2.06
CA PHE A 60 -4.61 -20.82 1.05
C PHE A 60 -3.13 -21.20 0.77
N PRO A 61 -2.67 -21.24 -0.50
CA PRO A 61 -1.31 -21.62 -0.82
C PRO A 61 -0.32 -20.49 -0.52
N TRP A 62 0.16 -20.42 0.72
CA TRP A 62 1.10 -19.37 1.16
C TRP A 62 2.53 -19.57 0.69
N ASP A 63 2.87 -20.72 0.08
CA ASP A 63 4.22 -21.03 -0.36
C ASP A 63 4.74 -20.06 -1.42
N ARG A 64 6.06 -19.91 -1.47
CA ARG A 64 6.77 -19.08 -2.44
C ARG A 64 7.41 -19.91 -3.56
N GLU A 65 7.63 -21.19 -3.32
CA GLU A 65 8.33 -22.11 -4.22
C GLU A 65 7.46 -23.34 -4.49
N GLY A 66 7.62 -23.92 -5.68
CA GLY A 66 6.87 -25.08 -6.08
C GLY A 66 6.13 -24.89 -7.40
N ASN A 67 5.10 -25.70 -7.63
CA ASN A 67 4.23 -25.53 -8.79
C ASN A 67 3.54 -24.14 -8.67
N PRO A 68 3.48 -23.36 -9.77
CA PRO A 68 2.84 -22.04 -9.74
C PRO A 68 1.42 -22.04 -9.16
N LEU A 69 0.64 -23.11 -9.37
CA LEU A 69 -0.72 -23.25 -8.83
C LEU A 69 -0.75 -23.53 -7.32
N ASP A 70 0.37 -23.94 -6.75
CA ASP A 70 0.51 -24.23 -5.32
C ASP A 70 1.23 -23.10 -4.56
N THR A 71 1.43 -21.96 -5.21
CA THR A 71 2.07 -20.77 -4.61
C THR A 71 1.10 -19.60 -4.54
N LYS A 72 1.36 -18.67 -3.61
CA LYS A 72 0.51 -17.50 -3.37
C LYS A 72 0.41 -16.51 -4.55
N TYR A 73 1.38 -16.52 -5.47
CA TYR A 73 1.58 -15.44 -6.44
C TYR A 73 0.43 -15.26 -7.43
N LEU A 74 -0.31 -16.32 -7.75
CA LEU A 74 -1.47 -16.24 -8.64
C LEU A 74 -2.76 -15.82 -7.92
N TYR A 75 -2.77 -15.86 -6.59
CA TYR A 75 -4.00 -15.74 -5.79
C TYR A 75 -4.00 -14.54 -4.84
N VAL A 76 -2.84 -14.19 -4.29
CA VAL A 76 -2.76 -13.12 -3.28
C VAL A 76 -3.20 -11.77 -3.84
N VAL A 77 -4.04 -11.07 -3.12
CA VAL A 77 -4.42 -9.69 -3.43
C VAL A 77 -3.46 -8.76 -2.67
N HIS A 78 -2.77 -7.90 -3.40
CA HIS A 78 -1.80 -6.96 -2.83
C HIS A 78 -2.51 -5.85 -2.03
N ALA A 79 -1.79 -5.26 -1.08
CA ALA A 79 -2.29 -4.22 -0.18
C ALA A 79 -2.89 -3.02 -0.92
N GLU A 80 -2.21 -2.54 -1.96
CA GLU A 80 -2.64 -1.38 -2.75
C GLU A 80 -3.95 -1.68 -3.49
N ARG A 81 -4.06 -2.88 -4.07
CA ARG A 81 -5.29 -3.32 -4.74
C ARG A 81 -6.44 -3.45 -3.75
N ASN A 82 -6.18 -4.02 -2.56
CA ASN A 82 -7.18 -4.10 -1.51
C ASN A 82 -7.62 -2.71 -1.03
N ALA A 83 -6.70 -1.76 -0.88
CA ALA A 83 -7.04 -0.40 -0.52
C ALA A 83 -7.96 0.26 -1.56
N VAL A 84 -7.68 0.08 -2.86
CA VAL A 84 -8.54 0.59 -3.95
C VAL A 84 -9.92 -0.08 -3.94
N LEU A 85 -9.96 -1.40 -3.78
CA LEU A 85 -11.22 -2.17 -3.81
C LEU A 85 -12.06 -1.99 -2.55
N ASN A 86 -11.45 -1.73 -1.40
CA ASN A 86 -12.14 -1.47 -0.13
C ASN A 86 -12.80 -0.08 -0.09
N TYR A 87 -12.37 0.85 -0.94
CA TYR A 87 -12.96 2.17 -0.98
C TYR A 87 -14.40 2.11 -1.51
N ARG A 88 -15.34 2.69 -0.76
CA ARG A 88 -16.77 2.64 -1.05
C ARG A 88 -17.42 4.00 -1.28
N GLY A 89 -16.62 5.05 -1.30
CA GLY A 89 -17.06 6.41 -1.54
C GLY A 89 -17.11 6.77 -3.03
N SER A 90 -17.21 8.06 -3.31
CA SER A 90 -17.20 8.58 -4.66
C SER A 90 -15.82 8.44 -5.31
N ARG A 91 -15.76 7.95 -6.55
CA ARG A 91 -14.52 7.92 -7.32
C ARG A 91 -13.86 9.29 -7.47
N LYS A 92 -14.63 10.35 -7.41
CA LYS A 92 -14.13 11.73 -7.45
C LYS A 92 -13.17 12.04 -6.29
N GLU A 93 -13.37 11.43 -5.13
CA GLU A 93 -12.46 11.62 -3.98
C GLU A 93 -11.11 10.92 -4.16
N LEU A 94 -11.04 9.89 -5.02
CA LEU A 94 -9.78 9.23 -5.40
C LEU A 94 -8.95 10.06 -6.39
N GLU A 95 -9.60 10.97 -7.12
CA GLU A 95 -8.88 11.86 -8.03
C GLU A 95 -7.93 12.75 -7.21
N ASN A 96 -6.66 12.77 -7.62
CA ASN A 96 -5.59 13.48 -6.92
C ASN A 96 -5.29 13.00 -5.49
N ALA A 97 -5.83 11.85 -5.07
CA ALA A 97 -5.49 11.23 -3.80
C ALA A 97 -4.02 10.77 -3.78
N LYS A 98 -3.52 10.49 -2.58
CA LYS A 98 -2.24 9.86 -2.32
C LYS A 98 -2.45 8.44 -1.82
N ILE A 99 -1.53 7.54 -2.15
CA ILE A 99 -1.43 6.24 -1.51
C ILE A 99 -0.09 6.11 -0.81
N TYR A 100 -0.15 5.74 0.46
CA TYR A 100 1.01 5.40 1.29
C TYR A 100 1.11 3.88 1.33
N VAL A 101 2.28 3.35 1.05
CA VAL A 101 2.52 1.90 1.03
C VAL A 101 3.94 1.61 1.53
N ASP A 102 4.12 0.58 2.33
CA ASP A 102 5.44 0.27 2.87
C ASP A 102 6.39 -0.32 1.82
N LEU A 103 5.88 -0.97 0.77
CA LEU A 103 6.67 -1.53 -0.33
C LEU A 103 6.29 -0.91 -1.67
N PHE A 104 7.28 -0.54 -2.49
CA PHE A 104 7.07 0.05 -3.82
C PHE A 104 6.11 -0.82 -4.66
N PRO A 105 5.08 -0.22 -5.29
CA PRO A 105 4.05 -0.97 -6.02
C PRO A 105 4.60 -1.75 -7.22
N CYS A 106 4.13 -2.98 -7.40
CA CYS A 106 4.40 -3.73 -8.62
C CYS A 106 3.62 -3.14 -9.82
N ASN A 107 3.93 -3.59 -11.03
CA ASN A 107 3.27 -3.12 -12.25
C ASN A 107 1.74 -3.31 -12.23
N GLU A 108 1.24 -4.40 -11.65
CA GLU A 108 -0.20 -4.66 -11.56
C GLU A 108 -0.89 -3.65 -10.60
N CYS A 109 -0.25 -3.37 -9.46
CA CYS A 109 -0.75 -2.36 -8.52
C CYS A 109 -0.65 -0.95 -9.10
N ALA A 110 0.42 -0.63 -9.84
CA ALA A 110 0.54 0.66 -10.53
C ALA A 110 -0.62 0.90 -11.50
N LYS A 111 -1.04 -0.10 -12.26
CA LYS A 111 -2.22 -0.01 -13.13
C LYS A 111 -3.49 0.30 -12.35
N ALA A 112 -3.71 -0.37 -11.22
CA ALA A 112 -4.88 -0.13 -10.37
C ALA A 112 -4.86 1.29 -9.76
N ILE A 113 -3.72 1.75 -9.30
CA ILE A 113 -3.51 3.11 -8.76
C ILE A 113 -3.84 4.17 -9.81
N ILE A 114 -3.31 4.01 -11.03
CA ILE A 114 -3.57 4.92 -12.15
C ILE A 114 -5.05 4.96 -12.51
N GLN A 115 -5.68 3.79 -12.67
CA GLN A 115 -7.10 3.69 -13.04
C GLN A 115 -8.05 4.21 -11.95
N ALA A 116 -7.61 4.18 -10.69
CA ALA A 116 -8.35 4.79 -9.59
C ALA A 116 -8.29 6.34 -9.59
N GLY A 117 -7.35 6.94 -10.32
CA GLY A 117 -7.15 8.39 -10.36
C GLY A 117 -6.20 8.93 -9.30
N ILE A 118 -5.53 8.06 -8.55
CA ILE A 118 -4.53 8.42 -7.54
C ILE A 118 -3.31 9.03 -8.26
N LYS A 119 -2.78 10.13 -7.75
CA LYS A 119 -1.73 10.90 -8.41
C LYS A 119 -0.40 10.96 -7.66
N THR A 120 -0.34 10.40 -6.46
CA THR A 120 0.89 10.37 -5.67
C THR A 120 1.03 9.04 -4.94
N VAL A 121 2.20 8.43 -5.06
CA VAL A 121 2.61 7.23 -4.31
C VAL A 121 3.73 7.61 -3.35
N VAL A 122 3.54 7.36 -2.07
CA VAL A 122 4.57 7.50 -1.04
C VAL A 122 4.93 6.10 -0.55
N TYR A 123 6.16 5.66 -0.78
CA TYR A 123 6.60 4.31 -0.43
C TYR A 123 7.73 4.33 0.59
N ALA A 124 7.78 3.36 1.48
CA ALA A 124 8.84 3.25 2.47
C ALA A 124 10.08 2.54 1.91
N GLU A 125 9.89 1.40 1.26
CA GLU A 125 10.98 0.55 0.76
C GLU A 125 10.79 0.19 -0.71
N ASN A 126 11.91 0.00 -1.41
CA ASN A 126 11.95 -0.48 -2.80
C ASN A 126 12.94 -1.65 -2.95
N LYS A 127 12.68 -2.73 -2.22
CA LYS A 127 13.60 -3.88 -2.19
C LYS A 127 13.69 -4.67 -3.50
N TYR A 128 12.75 -4.46 -4.42
CA TYR A 128 12.73 -5.10 -5.74
C TYR A 128 13.14 -4.16 -6.87
N ASP A 129 13.84 -3.08 -6.53
CA ASP A 129 14.32 -2.12 -7.52
C ASP A 129 15.15 -2.80 -8.61
N GLY A 130 15.00 -2.34 -9.85
CA GLY A 130 15.67 -2.91 -11.03
C GLY A 130 15.00 -4.17 -11.60
N THR A 131 13.99 -4.75 -10.93
CA THR A 131 13.23 -5.85 -11.53
C THR A 131 12.33 -5.35 -12.66
N PRO A 132 12.00 -6.20 -13.67
CA PRO A 132 11.08 -5.80 -14.74
C PRO A 132 9.73 -5.27 -14.23
N SER A 133 9.19 -5.83 -13.14
CA SER A 133 7.94 -5.39 -12.53
C SER A 133 8.03 -3.96 -12.00
N VAL A 134 9.08 -3.63 -11.25
CA VAL A 134 9.29 -2.28 -10.69
C VAL A 134 9.59 -1.27 -11.80
N GLU A 135 10.42 -1.64 -12.78
CA GLU A 135 10.71 -0.75 -13.91
C GLU A 135 9.47 -0.47 -14.77
N ALA A 136 8.63 -1.48 -14.99
CA ALA A 136 7.34 -1.28 -15.67
C ALA A 136 6.40 -0.38 -14.84
N SER A 137 6.37 -0.57 -13.53
CA SER A 137 5.60 0.28 -12.60
C SER A 137 6.02 1.75 -12.72
N LYS A 138 7.32 2.03 -12.68
CA LYS A 138 7.86 3.40 -12.86
C LYS A 138 7.47 4.00 -14.22
N ARG A 139 7.62 3.23 -15.30
CA ARG A 139 7.23 3.67 -16.66
C ARG A 139 5.76 3.99 -16.76
N LEU A 140 4.89 3.14 -16.19
CA LEU A 140 3.45 3.35 -16.14
C LEU A 140 3.10 4.64 -15.39
N MET A 141 3.64 4.81 -14.19
CA MET A 141 3.38 5.99 -13.36
C MET A 141 3.90 7.26 -14.01
N ASN A 142 5.11 7.25 -14.58
CA ASN A 142 5.67 8.39 -15.29
C ASN A 142 4.81 8.78 -16.50
N ALA A 143 4.37 7.82 -17.30
CA ALA A 143 3.53 8.08 -18.48
C ALA A 143 2.15 8.63 -18.10
N ALA A 144 1.59 8.20 -16.96
CA ALA A 144 0.29 8.64 -16.46
C ALA A 144 0.35 9.92 -15.59
N GLY A 145 1.53 10.49 -15.37
CA GLY A 145 1.70 11.67 -14.54
C GLY A 145 1.47 11.41 -13.05
N VAL A 146 1.69 10.17 -12.59
CA VAL A 146 1.65 9.81 -11.17
C VAL A 146 3.03 10.03 -10.57
N ARG A 147 3.10 10.89 -9.55
CA ARG A 147 4.35 11.14 -8.82
C ARG A 147 4.58 10.04 -7.81
N TYR A 148 5.84 9.70 -7.55
CA TYR A 148 6.21 8.80 -6.47
C TYR A 148 7.48 9.28 -5.79
N TYR A 149 7.52 9.18 -4.47
CA TYR A 149 8.69 9.51 -3.68
C TYR A 149 8.82 8.59 -2.48
N GLN A 150 10.07 8.41 -2.03
CA GLN A 150 10.35 7.59 -0.87
C GLN A 150 10.08 8.37 0.41
N TYR A 151 9.34 7.75 1.33
CA TYR A 151 9.16 8.23 2.68
C TYR A 151 10.50 8.30 3.39
N GLN A 152 10.77 9.43 4.05
CA GLN A 152 11.98 9.63 4.84
C GLN A 152 11.64 9.47 6.33
N PRO A 153 12.04 8.36 6.98
CA PRO A 153 11.75 8.14 8.39
C PRO A 153 12.46 9.18 9.26
N SER A 154 11.75 9.70 10.25
CA SER A 154 12.30 10.68 11.22
C SER A 154 13.08 10.01 12.35
N GLY A 155 13.07 8.69 12.45
CA GLY A 155 13.61 7.95 13.60
C GLY A 155 12.70 7.93 14.82
N ARG A 156 11.50 8.53 14.73
CA ARG A 156 10.51 8.54 15.81
C ARG A 156 9.88 7.16 15.97
N GLU A 157 9.78 6.72 17.20
CA GLU A 157 9.01 5.52 17.56
C GLU A 157 7.69 5.90 18.21
N ILE A 158 6.62 5.18 17.86
CA ILE A 158 5.32 5.27 18.52
C ILE A 158 4.98 3.87 19.02
N LYS A 159 4.80 3.73 20.33
CA LYS A 159 4.39 2.48 20.95
C LYS A 159 2.90 2.54 21.25
N ILE A 160 2.15 1.53 20.79
CA ILE A 160 0.72 1.37 21.04
C ILE A 160 0.54 0.08 21.82
N ASN A 161 -0.10 0.17 22.99
CA ASN A 161 -0.51 -1.00 23.76
C ASN A 161 -1.98 -1.32 23.42
N LEU A 162 -2.21 -2.52 22.93
CA LEU A 162 -3.55 -2.99 22.52
C LEU A 162 -4.18 -3.88 23.58
#